data_f8adc1c8719355aec3fec683891317d5
#
_entry.id   f8adc1c8719355aec3fec683891317d5
#
_cell.length_a   1.000
_cell.length_b   1.000
_cell.length_c   1.000
_cell.angle_alpha   90.00
_cell.angle_beta   90.00
_cell.angle_gamma   90.00
#
_symmetry.space_group_name_H-M   'P 1'
#
loop_
_entity.id
_entity.type
_entity.pdbx_description
1 polymer ?
#
loop_
_entity_poly.entity_id
_entity_poly.type
_entity_poly.pdbx_seq_one_letter_code
_entity_poly.pdbx_strand_id
1 'polypeptide(L)'
;EEPGHDLTYMAENDLIPGLDLPASLYADMGGSLMAAEAVLQAVLTQRTKSKGIYLEIALSEAAAYIGLPRMWGLTKPGSAVGGGHAGYKVYACKDGRVAVAALEPHFAASLCALSGVKMESMKTMFSPQTHEAITAWIISKTRKELDVLATQHDIPLHTLPN
;
A
#
# COMPACT_ATOMS: atom_id res chain seq x y z
N GLU A 1 -5.84 28.25 -15.25
CA GLU A 1 -5.28 27.00 -14.64
C GLU A 1 -4.82 27.35 -13.23
N GLU A 2 -5.18 26.53 -12.24
CA GLU A 2 -4.65 26.68 -10.89
C GLU A 2 -3.21 26.16 -10.85
N PRO A 3 -2.28 26.88 -10.18
CA PRO A 3 -0.90 26.40 -10.04
C PRO A 3 -0.87 25.18 -9.13
N GLY A 4 -0.19 24.13 -9.56
CA GLY A 4 -0.10 22.89 -8.80
C GLY A 4 1.19 22.12 -9.09
N HIS A 5 1.58 21.28 -8.15
CA HIS A 5 2.66 20.33 -8.22
C HIS A 5 2.23 19.00 -7.59
N ASP A 6 3.03 17.96 -7.69
CA ASP A 6 2.76 16.62 -7.18
C ASP A 6 2.07 16.62 -5.81
N LEU A 7 2.64 17.34 -4.83
CA LEU A 7 2.11 17.37 -3.46
C LEU A 7 0.69 17.92 -3.37
N THR A 8 0.36 18.96 -4.14
CA THR A 8 -0.98 19.56 -4.13
C THR A 8 -1.99 18.62 -4.78
N TYR A 9 -1.66 17.99 -5.90
CA TYR A 9 -2.51 16.99 -6.54
C TYR A 9 -2.74 15.75 -5.68
N MET A 10 -1.71 15.33 -4.92
CA MET A 10 -1.85 14.25 -3.93
C MET A 10 -2.80 14.65 -2.78
N ALA A 11 -2.70 15.89 -2.29
CA ALA A 11 -3.56 16.41 -1.23
C ALA A 11 -5.04 16.50 -1.66
N GLU A 12 -5.32 16.96 -2.86
CA GLU A 12 -6.67 17.03 -3.46
C GLU A 12 -7.36 15.64 -3.50
N ASN A 13 -6.57 14.57 -3.58
CA ASN A 13 -7.05 13.20 -3.68
C ASN A 13 -6.99 12.41 -2.36
N ASP A 14 -6.88 13.10 -1.21
CA ASP A 14 -6.82 12.50 0.14
C ASP A 14 -5.66 11.46 0.28
N LEU A 15 -4.53 11.73 -0.39
CA LEU A 15 -3.35 10.86 -0.38
C LEU A 15 -2.23 11.35 0.55
N ILE A 16 -2.50 12.40 1.32
CA ILE A 16 -1.61 12.92 2.37
C ILE A 16 -2.24 12.65 3.73
N PRO A 17 -1.91 11.53 4.38
CA PRO A 17 -2.61 11.11 5.61
C PRO A 17 -2.18 11.85 6.88
N GLY A 18 -1.12 12.67 6.83
CA GLY A 18 -0.54 13.33 7.99
C GLY A 18 0.33 14.52 7.61
N LEU A 19 1.31 14.82 8.44
CA LEU A 19 2.25 15.93 8.24
C LEU A 19 3.54 15.52 7.51
N ASP A 20 3.78 14.24 7.35
CA ASP A 20 4.96 13.72 6.66
C ASP A 20 4.76 13.80 5.14
N LEU A 21 5.86 14.08 4.44
CA LEU A 21 5.86 14.05 2.99
C LEU A 21 5.72 12.61 2.47
N PRO A 22 5.02 12.41 1.33
CA PRO A 22 5.05 11.13 0.62
C PRO A 22 6.47 10.69 0.30
N ALA A 23 6.73 9.39 0.33
CA ALA A 23 8.05 8.84 0.06
C ALA A 23 8.49 8.96 -1.41
N SER A 24 7.60 9.39 -2.31
CA SER A 24 7.87 9.58 -3.74
C SER A 24 6.91 10.62 -4.33
N LEU A 25 7.21 11.04 -5.56
CA LEU A 25 6.38 11.93 -6.37
C LEU A 25 5.35 11.11 -7.17
N TYR A 26 4.29 10.69 -6.49
CA TYR A 26 3.36 9.70 -7.06
C TYR A 26 2.51 10.25 -8.20
N ALA A 27 2.09 11.51 -8.16
CA ALA A 27 1.34 12.13 -9.26
C ALA A 27 2.23 12.31 -10.51
N ASP A 28 3.49 12.76 -10.33
CA ASP A 28 4.45 12.91 -11.42
C ASP A 28 4.80 11.56 -12.06
N MET A 29 5.03 10.52 -11.24
CA MET A 29 5.29 9.16 -11.72
C MET A 29 4.08 8.57 -12.44
N GLY A 30 2.89 8.75 -11.90
CA GLY A 30 1.64 8.34 -12.55
C GLY A 30 1.42 9.04 -13.88
N GLY A 31 1.62 10.36 -13.92
CA GLY A 31 1.54 11.16 -15.14
C GLY A 31 2.57 10.72 -16.20
N SER A 32 3.78 10.37 -15.79
CA SER A 32 4.80 9.83 -16.71
C SER A 32 4.36 8.52 -17.37
N LEU A 33 3.73 7.62 -16.62
CA LEU A 33 3.19 6.36 -17.15
C LEU A 33 2.00 6.61 -18.09
N MET A 34 1.08 7.49 -17.73
CA MET A 34 -0.05 7.88 -18.58
C MET A 34 0.43 8.55 -19.88
N ALA A 35 1.49 9.37 -19.82
CA ALA A 35 2.10 9.97 -21.00
C ALA A 35 2.71 8.93 -21.93
N ALA A 36 3.40 7.93 -21.40
CA ALA A 36 3.96 6.81 -22.18
C ALA A 36 2.85 6.01 -22.88
N GLU A 37 1.76 5.71 -22.18
CA GLU A 37 0.59 5.03 -22.74
C GLU A 37 -0.05 5.89 -23.86
N ALA A 38 -0.25 7.19 -23.62
CA ALA A 38 -0.81 8.11 -24.59
C ALA A 38 0.03 8.19 -25.87
N VAL A 39 1.36 8.20 -25.76
CA VAL A 39 2.26 8.15 -26.93
C VAL A 39 2.08 6.86 -27.74
N LEU A 40 1.99 5.71 -27.06
CA LEU A 40 1.75 4.42 -27.72
C LEU A 40 0.41 4.40 -28.45
N GLN A 41 -0.66 4.91 -27.82
CA GLN A 41 -1.98 5.03 -28.44
C GLN A 41 -1.96 5.98 -29.64
N ALA A 42 -1.23 7.09 -29.55
CA ALA A 42 -1.06 8.05 -30.66
C ALA A 42 -0.37 7.40 -31.85
N VAL A 43 0.73 6.64 -31.64
CA VAL A 43 1.47 5.93 -32.70
C VAL A 43 0.58 4.88 -33.36
N LEU A 44 -0.17 4.09 -32.59
CA LEU A 44 -1.09 3.11 -33.15
C LEU A 44 -2.19 3.75 -34.00
N THR A 45 -2.76 4.87 -33.50
CA THR A 45 -3.81 5.60 -34.22
C THR A 45 -3.26 6.27 -35.49
N GLN A 46 -2.04 6.81 -35.45
CA GLN A 46 -1.40 7.45 -36.60
C GLN A 46 -1.19 6.46 -37.75
N ARG A 47 -0.85 5.20 -37.46
CA ARG A 47 -0.67 4.15 -38.48
C ARG A 47 -1.95 3.90 -39.29
N THR A 48 -3.13 4.17 -38.70
CA THR A 48 -4.42 3.96 -39.35
C THR A 48 -4.99 5.24 -39.97
N LYS A 49 -4.74 6.40 -39.33
CA LYS A 49 -5.38 7.68 -39.71
C LYS A 49 -4.46 8.65 -40.45
N SER A 50 -3.15 8.41 -40.53
CA SER A 50 -2.14 9.26 -41.20
C SER A 50 -2.17 10.74 -40.79
N LYS A 51 -2.62 11.03 -39.57
CA LYS A 51 -2.68 12.39 -38.98
C LYS A 51 -2.03 12.43 -37.63
N GLY A 52 -1.33 13.54 -37.34
CA GLY A 52 -0.82 13.84 -36.00
C GLY A 52 -1.97 13.98 -34.99
N ILE A 53 -1.68 13.65 -33.73
CA ILE A 53 -2.64 13.74 -32.63
C ILE A 53 -2.01 14.61 -31.54
N TYR A 54 -2.79 15.55 -31.02
CA TYR A 54 -2.48 16.27 -29.79
C TYR A 54 -3.10 15.50 -28.62
N LEU A 55 -2.29 15.26 -27.58
CA LEU A 55 -2.73 14.60 -26.34
C LEU A 55 -2.29 15.48 -25.16
N GLU A 56 -3.17 15.65 -24.21
CA GLU A 56 -2.92 16.34 -22.95
C GLU A 56 -3.06 15.34 -21.82
N ILE A 57 -2.08 15.30 -20.93
CA ILE A 57 -2.05 14.44 -19.75
C ILE A 57 -1.93 15.33 -18.52
N ALA A 58 -2.98 15.36 -17.71
CA ALA A 58 -3.02 16.14 -16.49
C ALA A 58 -2.45 15.32 -15.31
N LEU A 59 -1.50 15.90 -14.57
CA LEU A 59 -0.95 15.26 -13.35
C LEU A 59 -2.01 15.10 -12.26
N SER A 60 -3.00 15.99 -12.21
CA SER A 60 -4.17 15.87 -11.31
C SER A 60 -5.00 14.63 -11.61
N GLU A 61 -5.20 14.27 -12.89
CA GLU A 61 -5.89 13.03 -13.28
C GLU A 61 -5.08 11.79 -12.90
N ALA A 62 -3.76 11.86 -13.02
CA ALA A 62 -2.87 10.79 -12.57
C ALA A 62 -2.97 10.60 -11.05
N ALA A 63 -2.97 11.67 -10.27
CA ALA A 63 -3.19 11.61 -8.82
C ALA A 63 -4.58 11.05 -8.48
N ALA A 64 -5.62 11.44 -9.19
CA ALA A 64 -6.98 10.92 -9.01
C ALA A 64 -7.03 9.41 -9.29
N TYR A 65 -6.36 8.92 -10.33
CA TYR A 65 -6.26 7.50 -10.64
C TYR A 65 -5.56 6.71 -9.51
N ILE A 66 -4.43 7.21 -9.02
CA ILE A 66 -3.71 6.61 -7.88
C ILE A 66 -4.57 6.65 -6.62
N GLY A 67 -5.40 7.68 -6.45
CA GLY A 67 -6.34 7.86 -5.35
C GLY A 67 -7.57 6.94 -5.38
N LEU A 68 -7.84 6.18 -6.46
CA LEU A 68 -9.02 5.32 -6.57
C LEU A 68 -9.21 4.36 -5.38
N PRO A 69 -8.18 3.65 -4.88
CA PRO A 69 -8.36 2.79 -3.70
C PRO A 69 -8.81 3.56 -2.46
N ARG A 70 -8.34 4.79 -2.30
CA ARG A 70 -8.74 5.69 -1.22
C ARG A 70 -10.18 6.15 -1.38
N MET A 71 -10.55 6.57 -2.59
CA MET A 71 -11.91 6.98 -2.93
C MET A 71 -12.92 5.84 -2.74
N TRP A 72 -12.57 4.62 -3.10
CA TRP A 72 -13.39 3.42 -2.88
C TRP A 72 -13.41 2.95 -1.42
N GLY A 73 -12.67 3.60 -0.53
CA GLY A 73 -12.64 3.28 0.90
C GLY A 73 -11.71 2.12 1.27
N LEU A 74 -10.99 1.53 0.31
CA LEU A 74 -10.13 0.36 0.56
C LEU A 74 -8.97 0.67 1.50
N THR A 75 -8.43 1.89 1.44
CA THR A 75 -7.29 2.33 2.26
C THR A 75 -7.67 3.34 3.34
N LYS A 76 -8.97 3.54 3.61
CA LYS A 76 -9.43 4.39 4.72
C LYS A 76 -9.12 3.72 6.06
N PRO A 77 -8.87 4.50 7.12
CA PRO A 77 -8.63 3.96 8.46
C PRO A 77 -9.73 2.96 8.87
N GLY A 78 -9.34 1.80 9.37
CA GLY A 78 -10.26 0.73 9.78
C GLY A 78 -10.67 -0.24 8.68
N SER A 79 -10.45 0.07 7.40
CA SER A 79 -10.60 -0.91 6.32
C SER A 79 -9.49 -1.96 6.36
N ALA A 80 -9.65 -3.07 5.65
CA ALA A 80 -8.69 -4.18 5.69
C ALA A 80 -7.25 -3.71 5.38
N VAL A 81 -7.05 -3.05 4.25
CA VAL A 81 -5.73 -2.51 3.84
C VAL A 81 -5.49 -1.08 4.32
N GLY A 82 -6.37 -0.53 5.13
CA GLY A 82 -6.24 0.73 5.86
C GLY A 82 -5.85 0.54 7.33
N GLY A 83 -5.29 -0.61 7.69
CA GLY A 83 -4.80 -0.92 9.04
C GLY A 83 -5.83 -1.57 9.97
N GLY A 84 -7.06 -1.85 9.51
CA GLY A 84 -8.07 -2.56 10.28
C GLY A 84 -7.78 -4.06 10.42
N HIS A 85 -7.11 -4.66 9.42
CA HIS A 85 -6.70 -6.07 9.46
C HIS A 85 -5.30 -6.19 10.08
N ALA A 86 -5.16 -6.92 11.18
CA ALA A 86 -3.90 -7.06 11.91
C ALA A 86 -2.77 -7.70 11.07
N GLY A 87 -3.10 -8.47 10.04
CA GLY A 87 -2.14 -9.02 9.08
C GLY A 87 -1.74 -8.05 7.97
N TYR A 88 -2.25 -6.80 7.93
CA TYR A 88 -1.85 -5.81 6.94
C TYR A 88 -1.49 -4.49 7.63
N LYS A 89 -0.25 -4.41 8.09
CA LYS A 89 0.21 -3.28 8.90
C LYS A 89 1.73 -3.22 8.98
N VAL A 90 2.25 -2.03 9.29
CA VAL A 90 3.65 -1.83 9.69
C VAL A 90 3.73 -1.84 11.22
N TYR A 91 4.58 -2.70 11.75
CA TYR A 91 4.81 -2.87 13.18
C TYR A 91 6.24 -2.46 13.57
N ALA A 92 6.42 -1.96 14.78
CA ALA A 92 7.75 -1.86 15.36
C ALA A 92 8.22 -3.24 15.80
N CYS A 93 9.48 -3.57 15.57
CA CYS A 93 10.17 -4.74 16.10
C CYS A 93 11.35 -4.29 16.97
N LYS A 94 12.10 -5.25 17.55
CA LYS A 94 13.14 -4.95 18.54
C LYS A 94 14.25 -4.02 18.02
N ASP A 95 14.58 -4.09 16.74
CA ASP A 95 15.70 -3.37 16.11
C ASP A 95 15.30 -2.71 14.76
N GLY A 96 14.02 -2.36 14.61
CA GLY A 96 13.52 -1.73 13.39
C GLY A 96 12.01 -1.82 13.25
N ARG A 97 11.57 -2.01 12.03
CA ARG A 97 10.13 -2.12 11.66
C ARG A 97 9.93 -3.34 10.76
N VAL A 98 8.69 -3.79 10.65
CA VAL A 98 8.30 -4.85 9.72
C VAL A 98 6.97 -4.51 9.07
N ALA A 99 6.91 -4.56 7.74
CA ALA A 99 5.68 -4.52 6.98
C ALA A 99 5.14 -5.94 6.83
N VAL A 100 3.90 -6.17 7.24
CA VAL A 100 3.22 -7.47 7.16
C VAL A 100 2.06 -7.34 6.19
N ALA A 101 1.89 -8.34 5.30
CA ALA A 101 0.83 -8.38 4.29
C ALA A 101 0.13 -9.76 4.24
N ALA A 102 -0.18 -10.32 5.42
CA ALA A 102 -0.81 -11.62 5.60
C ALA A 102 -2.35 -11.51 5.50
N LEU A 103 -2.86 -11.20 4.30
CA LEU A 103 -4.28 -11.00 4.04
C LEU A 103 -5.03 -12.31 3.73
N GLU A 104 -4.38 -13.26 3.10
CA GLU A 104 -4.96 -14.55 2.74
C GLU A 104 -5.14 -15.43 3.98
N PRO A 105 -6.19 -16.29 4.02
CA PRO A 105 -6.53 -17.06 5.21
C PRO A 105 -5.37 -17.92 5.76
N HIS A 106 -4.56 -18.53 4.90
CA HIS A 106 -3.44 -19.38 5.31
C HIS A 106 -2.29 -18.56 5.91
N PHE A 107 -1.96 -17.38 5.35
CA PHE A 107 -0.96 -16.48 5.91
C PHE A 107 -1.41 -15.89 7.25
N ALA A 108 -2.68 -15.48 7.33
CA ALA A 108 -3.28 -14.99 8.58
C ALA A 108 -3.26 -16.07 9.67
N ALA A 109 -3.56 -17.33 9.31
CA ALA A 109 -3.50 -18.46 10.24
C ALA A 109 -2.08 -18.71 10.75
N SER A 110 -1.07 -18.67 9.87
CA SER A 110 0.34 -18.80 10.24
C SER A 110 0.77 -17.69 11.21
N LEU A 111 0.42 -16.46 10.92
CA LEU A 111 0.72 -15.31 11.80
C LEU A 111 0.03 -15.43 13.16
N CYS A 112 -1.24 -15.83 13.19
CA CYS A 112 -1.99 -16.08 14.42
C CYS A 112 -1.35 -17.18 15.25
N ALA A 113 -0.97 -18.31 14.64
CA ALA A 113 -0.34 -19.42 15.31
C ALA A 113 0.96 -19.01 16.02
N LEU A 114 1.80 -18.22 15.36
CA LEU A 114 3.05 -17.71 15.93
C LEU A 114 2.84 -16.70 17.05
N SER A 115 1.78 -15.88 16.97
CA SER A 115 1.44 -14.88 17.99
C SER A 115 0.55 -15.42 19.11
N GLY A 116 0.23 -16.73 19.11
CA GLY A 116 -0.60 -17.37 20.13
C GLY A 116 -2.10 -17.04 20.01
N VAL A 117 -2.55 -16.55 18.87
CA VAL A 117 -3.95 -16.23 18.60
C VAL A 117 -4.66 -17.43 18.01
N LYS A 118 -5.81 -17.81 18.59
CA LYS A 118 -6.70 -18.80 18.00
C LYS A 118 -7.55 -18.14 16.92
N MET A 119 -7.27 -18.46 15.67
CA MET A 119 -8.02 -17.93 14.53
C MET A 119 -9.28 -18.77 14.29
N GLU A 120 -10.45 -18.20 14.58
CA GLU A 120 -11.74 -18.85 14.32
C GLU A 120 -12.30 -18.54 12.94
N SER A 121 -12.01 -17.35 12.43
CA SER A 121 -12.38 -16.87 11.09
C SER A 121 -11.53 -15.67 10.72
N MET A 122 -11.63 -15.18 9.48
CA MET A 122 -10.96 -13.94 9.05
C MET A 122 -11.38 -12.71 9.86
N LYS A 123 -12.56 -12.72 10.49
CA LYS A 123 -13.01 -11.64 11.38
C LYS A 123 -12.13 -11.49 12.63
N THR A 124 -11.49 -12.57 13.08
CA THR A 124 -10.52 -12.55 14.18
C THR A 124 -9.41 -11.51 13.95
N MET A 125 -9.00 -11.32 12.69
CA MET A 125 -7.93 -10.37 12.32
C MET A 125 -8.29 -8.90 12.54
N PHE A 126 -9.56 -8.57 12.75
CA PHE A 126 -10.04 -7.21 13.01
C PHE A 126 -10.24 -6.93 14.51
N SER A 127 -10.04 -7.90 15.38
CA SER A 127 -10.24 -7.71 16.81
C SER A 127 -9.09 -6.95 17.47
N PRO A 128 -9.34 -6.05 18.43
CA PRO A 128 -8.29 -5.37 19.17
C PRO A 128 -7.30 -6.34 19.83
N GLN A 129 -7.79 -7.46 20.38
CA GLN A 129 -6.99 -8.48 21.05
C GLN A 129 -6.00 -9.13 20.08
N THR A 130 -6.39 -9.36 18.83
CA THR A 130 -5.47 -9.88 17.79
C THR A 130 -4.40 -8.87 17.44
N HIS A 131 -4.76 -7.59 17.31
CA HIS A 131 -3.79 -6.52 17.10
C HIS A 131 -2.77 -6.44 18.24
N GLU A 132 -3.22 -6.50 19.48
CA GLU A 132 -2.37 -6.47 20.68
C GLU A 132 -1.44 -7.68 20.73
N ALA A 133 -1.95 -8.89 20.50
CA ALA A 133 -1.14 -10.12 20.53
C ALA A 133 -0.06 -10.12 19.44
N ILE A 134 -0.40 -9.77 18.21
CA ILE A 134 0.56 -9.69 17.12
C ILE A 134 1.60 -8.59 17.38
N THR A 135 1.17 -7.42 17.88
CA THR A 135 2.09 -6.34 18.27
C THR A 135 3.07 -6.80 19.34
N ALA A 136 2.58 -7.43 20.41
CA ALA A 136 3.41 -7.94 21.50
C ALA A 136 4.39 -9.03 21.05
N TRP A 137 3.96 -9.88 20.12
CA TRP A 137 4.83 -10.91 19.55
C TRP A 137 5.92 -10.30 18.65
N ILE A 138 5.57 -9.39 17.73
CA ILE A 138 6.51 -8.77 16.79
C ILE A 138 7.56 -7.92 17.52
N ILE A 139 7.16 -7.11 18.49
CA ILE A 139 8.08 -6.20 19.21
C ILE A 139 9.13 -6.99 20.04
N SER A 140 8.86 -8.25 20.37
CA SER A 140 9.80 -9.13 21.04
C SER A 140 10.88 -9.71 20.13
N LYS A 141 10.77 -9.55 18.81
CA LYS A 141 11.64 -10.15 17.80
C LYS A 141 12.56 -9.15 17.14
N THR A 142 13.75 -9.60 16.78
CA THR A 142 14.64 -8.87 15.87
C THR A 142 14.21 -9.06 14.43
N ARG A 143 14.64 -8.17 13.53
CA ARG A 143 14.42 -8.29 12.09
C ARG A 143 14.89 -9.65 11.56
N LYS A 144 16.09 -10.07 11.96
CA LYS A 144 16.67 -11.36 11.55
C LYS A 144 15.81 -12.56 11.99
N GLU A 145 15.27 -12.53 13.21
CA GLU A 145 14.34 -13.58 13.67
C GLU A 145 13.05 -13.57 12.86
N LEU A 146 12.52 -12.39 12.55
CA LEU A 146 11.30 -12.24 11.72
C LEU A 146 11.51 -12.75 10.30
N ASP A 147 12.65 -12.44 9.66
CA ASP A 147 12.97 -12.92 8.30
C ASP A 147 13.06 -14.46 8.25
N VAL A 148 13.64 -15.07 9.26
CA VAL A 148 13.71 -16.54 9.38
C VAL A 148 12.32 -17.15 9.55
N LEU A 149 11.52 -16.60 10.48
CA LEU A 149 10.16 -17.07 10.73
C LEU A 149 9.24 -16.88 9.52
N ALA A 150 9.39 -15.78 8.79
CA ALA A 150 8.66 -15.52 7.54
C ALA A 150 8.87 -16.63 6.52
N THR A 151 10.13 -17.01 6.32
CA THR A 151 10.50 -18.09 5.38
C THR A 151 10.02 -19.47 5.85
N GLN A 152 10.14 -19.75 7.15
CA GLN A 152 9.75 -21.04 7.72
C GLN A 152 8.23 -21.28 7.75
N HIS A 153 7.45 -20.22 7.90
CA HIS A 153 6.00 -20.29 8.10
C HIS A 153 5.21 -19.68 6.96
N ASP A 154 5.89 -19.35 5.84
CA ASP A 154 5.27 -18.75 4.65
C ASP A 154 4.41 -17.53 5.00
N ILE A 155 5.02 -16.53 5.65
CA ILE A 155 4.33 -15.28 6.02
C ILE A 155 4.89 -14.14 5.17
N PRO A 156 4.06 -13.45 4.37
CA PRO A 156 4.51 -12.29 3.59
C PRO A 156 4.77 -11.11 4.53
N LEU A 157 6.04 -10.91 4.86
CA LEU A 157 6.53 -9.76 5.59
C LEU A 157 7.90 -9.30 5.04
N HIS A 158 8.21 -8.03 5.28
CA HIS A 158 9.51 -7.45 4.93
C HIS A 158 10.00 -6.56 6.06
N THR A 159 11.21 -6.81 6.53
CA THR A 159 11.82 -6.04 7.62
C THR A 159 12.54 -4.81 7.10
N LEU A 160 12.47 -3.72 7.86
CA LEU A 160 13.01 -2.40 7.53
C LEU A 160 13.86 -1.90 8.70
N PRO A 161 14.99 -1.20 8.45
CA PRO A 161 15.70 -0.47 9.49
C PRO A 161 14.83 0.66 10.05
N ASN A 162 15.29 1.25 11.18
CA ASN A 162 14.69 2.48 11.72
C ASN A 162 14.91 3.67 10.79
#